data_c3673c2062db81956033342549fe2279
#
_entry.id   c3673c2062db81956033342549fe2279
#
_cell.length_a   1.000
_cell.length_b   1.000
_cell.length_c   1.000
_cell.angle_alpha   90.00
_cell.angle_beta   90.00
_cell.angle_gamma   90.00
#
_symmetry.space_group_name_H-M   'P 1'
#
loop_
_entity.id
_entity.type
_entity.pdbx_description
1 polymer ?
#
loop_
_entity_poly.entity_id
_entity_poly.type
_entity_poly.pdbx_seq_one_letter_code
_entity_poly.pdbx_strand_id
1 'polypeptide(L)'
;MSQYSAIPPKERLPEWLRRPLGDASAMERVQQLVKRNGLHTICEEGRCPNRGECYAAGTATFLLGGAICTRSCAFCQVDKGQAPEPINTHEPKRVADAVIAMNLRYVVLTAVARDDLDDHGASLFTSAMAAIRERNPLIAIEVLTPDFWGGHADHAAALSLIHI
;
A
#
# COMPACT_ATOMS: atom_id res chain seq x y z
N MET A 1 15.72 -42.49 25.54
CA MET A 1 15.80 -41.26 26.38
C MET A 1 16.19 -40.12 25.45
N SER A 2 15.22 -39.33 25.01
CA SER A 2 15.42 -38.21 24.05
C SER A 2 15.97 -37.00 24.82
N GLN A 3 17.19 -36.61 24.51
CA GLN A 3 17.79 -35.36 25.03
C GLN A 3 17.17 -34.19 24.22
N TYR A 4 16.10 -33.64 24.72
CA TYR A 4 15.66 -32.30 24.29
C TYR A 4 16.67 -31.31 24.87
N SER A 5 17.64 -30.86 24.07
CA SER A 5 18.48 -29.73 24.44
C SER A 5 17.58 -28.49 24.55
N ALA A 6 17.60 -27.85 25.73
CA ALA A 6 16.85 -26.63 25.96
C ALA A 6 17.27 -25.57 24.92
N ILE A 7 16.31 -25.00 24.20
CA ILE A 7 16.53 -23.87 23.30
C ILE A 7 17.11 -22.73 24.16
N PRO A 8 18.30 -22.20 23.85
CA PRO A 8 18.84 -21.10 24.62
C PRO A 8 17.86 -19.92 24.62
N PRO A 9 17.74 -19.18 25.72
CA PRO A 9 16.87 -18.02 25.79
C PRO A 9 17.25 -17.06 24.65
N LYS A 10 16.26 -16.64 23.85
CA LYS A 10 16.46 -15.66 22.79
C LYS A 10 17.11 -14.41 23.39
N GLU A 11 18.31 -14.11 22.95
CA GLU A 11 18.97 -12.85 23.32
C GLU A 11 18.06 -11.68 22.98
N ARG A 12 17.94 -10.75 23.91
CA ARG A 12 17.14 -9.54 23.65
C ARG A 12 17.84 -8.72 22.57
N LEU A 13 17.04 -8.20 21.65
CA LEU A 13 17.56 -7.28 20.62
C LEU A 13 18.37 -6.15 21.27
N PRO A 14 19.51 -5.76 20.67
CA PRO A 14 20.28 -4.59 21.09
C PRO A 14 19.40 -3.36 21.22
N GLU A 15 19.73 -2.45 22.11
CA GLU A 15 18.90 -1.28 22.40
C GLU A 15 18.65 -0.41 21.16
N TRP A 16 19.63 -0.26 20.29
CA TRP A 16 19.53 0.51 19.04
C TRP A 16 18.57 -0.12 17.98
N LEU A 17 18.23 -1.41 18.13
CA LEU A 17 17.22 -2.10 17.31
C LEU A 17 15.83 -2.08 17.94
N ARG A 18 15.70 -1.63 19.19
CA ARG A 18 14.40 -1.54 19.85
C ARG A 18 13.68 -0.31 19.35
N ARG A 19 12.50 -0.53 18.78
CA ARG A 19 11.59 0.55 18.40
C ARG A 19 10.38 0.54 19.34
N PRO A 20 9.88 1.71 19.76
CA PRO A 20 8.61 1.77 20.46
C PRO A 20 7.52 1.23 19.53
N LEU A 21 6.65 0.38 20.07
CA LEU A 21 5.43 0.00 19.37
C LEU A 21 4.58 1.27 19.24
N GLY A 22 4.12 1.56 18.03
CA GLY A 22 3.24 2.69 17.77
C GLY A 22 1.95 2.59 18.59
N ASP A 23 1.21 3.70 18.68
CA ASP A 23 -0.08 3.74 19.38
C ASP A 23 -1.07 2.72 18.78
N ALA A 24 -1.40 1.70 19.56
CA ALA A 24 -2.30 0.64 19.14
C ALA A 24 -3.70 1.18 18.76
N SER A 25 -4.17 2.23 19.43
CA SER A 25 -5.45 2.84 19.13
C SER A 25 -5.46 3.59 17.81
N ALA A 26 -4.36 4.25 17.45
CA ALA A 26 -4.19 4.90 16.15
C ALA A 26 -4.15 3.85 15.02
N MET A 27 -3.42 2.77 15.24
CA MET A 27 -3.34 1.66 14.30
C MET A 27 -4.71 1.02 14.06
N GLU A 28 -5.48 0.76 15.13
CA GLU A 28 -6.81 0.17 15.03
C GLU A 28 -7.79 1.08 14.27
N ARG A 29 -7.79 2.39 14.56
CA ARG A 29 -8.61 3.37 13.82
C ARG A 29 -8.34 3.33 12.33
N VAL A 30 -7.07 3.32 11.92
CA VAL A 30 -6.68 3.27 10.51
C VAL A 30 -7.12 1.96 9.87
N GLN A 31 -6.89 0.83 10.53
CA GLN A 31 -7.32 -0.49 10.03
C GLN A 31 -8.83 -0.56 9.83
N GLN A 32 -9.61 -0.07 10.80
CA GLN A 32 -11.07 -0.04 10.68
C GLN A 32 -11.52 0.85 9.51
N LEU A 33 -10.86 1.98 9.30
CA LEU A 33 -11.19 2.90 8.21
C LEU A 33 -10.87 2.26 6.84
N VAL A 34 -9.72 1.66 6.69
CA VAL A 34 -9.31 0.94 5.48
C VAL A 34 -10.31 -0.18 5.16
N LYS A 35 -10.63 -1.02 6.15
CA LYS A 35 -11.58 -2.14 5.98
C LYS A 35 -13.00 -1.69 5.64
N ARG A 36 -13.52 -0.66 6.35
CA ARG A 36 -14.88 -0.13 6.10
C ARG A 36 -15.04 0.45 4.69
N ASN A 37 -13.96 0.99 4.13
CA ASN A 37 -13.96 1.52 2.77
C ASN A 37 -13.63 0.46 1.71
N GLY A 38 -13.41 -0.81 2.10
CA GLY A 38 -13.02 -1.86 1.16
C GLY A 38 -11.72 -1.53 0.42
N LEU A 39 -10.76 -0.94 1.13
CA LEU A 39 -9.46 -0.56 0.62
C LEU A 39 -8.38 -1.53 1.09
N HIS A 40 -7.28 -1.57 0.36
CA HIS A 40 -6.10 -2.35 0.68
C HIS A 40 -4.90 -1.45 0.94
N THR A 41 -4.02 -1.87 1.85
CA THR A 41 -2.73 -1.21 2.09
C THR A 41 -1.62 -2.24 2.05
N ILE A 42 -0.48 -1.89 1.47
CA ILE A 42 0.69 -2.76 1.52
C ILE A 42 1.19 -2.94 2.97
N CYS A 43 0.81 -2.02 3.84
CA CYS A 43 1.11 -2.11 5.27
C CYS A 43 0.42 -3.31 5.93
N GLU A 44 -0.78 -3.69 5.47
CA GLU A 44 -1.53 -4.86 5.94
C GLU A 44 -1.18 -6.10 5.11
N GLU A 45 -1.33 -6.04 3.79
CA GLU A 45 -1.09 -7.17 2.89
C GLU A 45 0.37 -7.65 2.92
N GLY A 46 1.32 -6.71 3.03
CA GLY A 46 2.74 -7.00 3.17
C GLY A 46 3.19 -7.33 4.59
N ARG A 47 2.27 -7.36 5.58
CA ARG A 47 2.57 -7.61 7.00
C ARG A 47 3.71 -6.76 7.54
N CYS A 48 3.72 -5.48 7.19
CA CYS A 48 4.80 -4.55 7.51
C CYS A 48 4.94 -4.35 9.04
N PRO A 49 6.12 -4.56 9.62
CA PRO A 49 6.34 -4.38 11.06
C PRO A 49 6.30 -2.90 11.49
N ASN A 50 6.53 -1.97 10.58
CA ASN A 50 6.60 -0.53 10.85
C ASN A 50 5.23 0.16 10.79
N ARG A 51 4.16 -0.58 10.52
CA ARG A 51 2.81 -0.06 10.30
C ARG A 51 2.34 0.89 11.41
N GLY A 52 2.55 0.53 12.67
CA GLY A 52 2.14 1.36 13.80
C GLY A 52 2.84 2.72 13.85
N GLU A 53 4.14 2.75 13.55
CA GLU A 53 4.95 3.97 13.51
C GLU A 53 4.51 4.88 12.32
N CYS A 54 4.34 4.29 11.14
CA CYS A 54 3.93 5.02 9.94
C CYS A 54 2.54 5.65 10.10
N TYR A 55 1.58 4.90 10.61
CA TYR A 55 0.23 5.41 10.83
C TYR A 55 0.19 6.53 11.88
N ALA A 56 0.95 6.40 12.97
CA ALA A 56 1.10 7.46 13.96
C ALA A 56 1.77 8.72 13.39
N ALA A 57 2.68 8.56 12.43
CA ALA A 57 3.34 9.66 11.74
C ALA A 57 2.48 10.31 10.63
N GLY A 58 1.26 9.83 10.39
CA GLY A 58 0.37 10.32 9.34
C GLY A 58 0.82 9.92 7.94
N THR A 59 1.37 8.70 7.79
CA THR A 59 1.81 8.13 6.51
C THR A 59 1.15 6.77 6.30
N ALA A 60 0.67 6.52 5.09
CA ALA A 60 0.13 5.21 4.69
C ALA A 60 0.49 4.91 3.24
N THR A 61 0.58 3.62 2.91
CA THR A 61 0.80 3.13 1.55
C THR A 61 -0.43 2.36 1.10
N PHE A 62 -1.22 2.94 0.20
CA PHE A 62 -2.38 2.27 -0.39
C PHE A 62 -1.96 1.32 -1.49
N LEU A 63 -2.64 0.18 -1.57
CA LEU A 63 -2.50 -0.82 -2.62
C LEU A 63 -3.72 -0.73 -3.54
N LEU A 64 -3.50 -0.28 -4.76
CA LEU A 64 -4.54 -0.06 -5.77
C LEU A 64 -4.77 -1.31 -6.62
N GLY A 65 -5.96 -1.43 -7.19
CA GLY A 65 -6.31 -2.50 -8.13
C GLY A 65 -6.75 -3.81 -7.47
N GLY A 66 -7.04 -3.78 -6.16
CA GLY A 66 -7.49 -4.94 -5.38
C GLY A 66 -6.37 -5.64 -4.61
N ALA A 67 -6.67 -6.85 -4.13
CA ALA A 67 -5.76 -7.63 -3.27
C ALA A 67 -4.95 -8.69 -4.04
N ILE A 68 -5.29 -8.97 -5.31
CA ILE A 68 -4.71 -10.08 -6.09
C ILE A 68 -3.82 -9.53 -7.19
N CYS A 69 -2.55 -9.95 -7.18
CA CYS A 69 -1.55 -9.55 -8.17
C CYS A 69 -1.45 -10.61 -9.28
N THR A 70 -1.34 -10.18 -10.55
CA THR A 70 -1.13 -11.09 -11.69
C THR A 70 0.27 -11.69 -11.73
N ARG A 71 1.22 -11.15 -10.95
CA ARG A 71 2.61 -11.60 -10.89
C ARG A 71 2.93 -12.37 -9.63
N SER A 72 4.00 -13.19 -9.69
CA SER A 72 4.40 -14.11 -8.62
C SER A 72 5.81 -13.86 -8.10
N CYS A 73 6.14 -12.61 -7.77
CA CYS A 73 7.43 -12.25 -7.19
C CYS A 73 7.71 -13.04 -5.90
N ALA A 74 8.87 -13.70 -5.82
CA ALA A 74 9.17 -14.61 -4.72
C ALA A 74 9.26 -13.94 -3.34
N PHE A 75 9.62 -12.67 -3.29
CA PHE A 75 9.75 -11.88 -2.06
C PHE A 75 8.44 -11.21 -1.61
N CYS A 76 7.43 -11.17 -2.46
CA CYS A 76 6.20 -10.44 -2.21
C CYS A 76 5.19 -11.28 -1.43
N GLN A 77 4.55 -10.68 -0.43
CA GLN A 77 3.53 -11.31 0.42
C GLN A 77 2.09 -11.08 -0.06
N VAL A 78 1.90 -10.21 -1.08
CA VAL A 78 0.58 -9.94 -1.68
C VAL A 78 0.06 -11.21 -2.35
N ASP A 79 -1.24 -11.47 -2.23
CA ASP A 79 -1.89 -12.63 -2.83
C ASP A 79 -1.78 -12.60 -4.36
N LYS A 80 -1.70 -13.79 -4.97
CA LYS A 80 -1.37 -13.99 -6.37
C LYS A 80 -2.49 -14.75 -7.07
N GLY A 81 -2.85 -14.32 -8.28
CA GLY A 81 -3.88 -14.98 -9.07
C GLY A 81 -3.91 -14.51 -10.53
N GLN A 82 -4.39 -15.38 -11.42
CA GLN A 82 -4.45 -15.10 -12.87
C GLN A 82 -5.73 -14.40 -13.32
N ALA A 83 -6.76 -14.37 -12.47
CA ALA A 83 -8.04 -13.75 -12.78
C ALA A 83 -8.48 -12.86 -11.61
N PRO A 84 -7.87 -11.68 -11.46
CA PRO A 84 -8.26 -10.73 -10.43
C PRO A 84 -9.68 -10.21 -10.70
N GLU A 85 -10.33 -9.75 -9.64
CA GLU A 85 -11.65 -9.13 -9.75
C GLU A 85 -11.62 -7.90 -10.68
N PRO A 86 -12.77 -7.55 -11.29
CA PRO A 86 -12.88 -6.33 -12.08
C PRO A 86 -12.48 -5.11 -11.27
N ILE A 87 -11.91 -4.11 -11.96
CA ILE A 87 -11.51 -2.86 -11.32
C ILE A 87 -12.70 -2.14 -10.70
N ASN A 88 -12.55 -1.76 -9.45
CA ASN A 88 -13.55 -0.96 -8.76
C ASN A 88 -13.40 0.52 -9.11
N THR A 89 -14.27 1.02 -9.97
CA THR A 89 -14.25 2.42 -10.43
C THR A 89 -14.43 3.44 -9.30
N HIS A 90 -14.92 3.02 -8.12
CA HIS A 90 -15.06 3.88 -6.95
C HIS A 90 -13.83 3.89 -6.03
N GLU A 91 -12.82 3.06 -6.31
CA GLU A 91 -11.61 2.97 -5.50
C GLU A 91 -10.88 4.31 -5.38
N PRO A 92 -10.65 5.08 -6.46
CA PRO A 92 -9.96 6.37 -6.38
C PRO A 92 -10.61 7.35 -5.38
N LYS A 93 -11.94 7.45 -5.44
CA LYS A 93 -12.70 8.31 -4.51
C LYS A 93 -12.59 7.83 -3.07
N ARG A 94 -12.69 6.52 -2.83
CA ARG A 94 -12.57 5.94 -1.48
C ARG A 94 -11.17 6.14 -0.92
N VAL A 95 -10.13 6.01 -1.74
CA VAL A 95 -8.75 6.31 -1.35
C VAL A 95 -8.62 7.76 -0.94
N ALA A 96 -9.11 8.70 -1.74
CA ALA A 96 -9.10 10.12 -1.40
C ALA A 96 -9.85 10.42 -0.10
N ASP A 97 -11.03 9.85 0.09
CA ASP A 97 -11.83 10.01 1.31
C ASP A 97 -11.07 9.44 2.55
N ALA A 98 -10.39 8.29 2.40
CA ALA A 98 -9.59 7.70 3.45
C ALA A 98 -8.36 8.56 3.80
N VAL A 99 -7.66 9.09 2.80
CA VAL A 99 -6.49 9.98 2.98
C VAL A 99 -6.88 11.21 3.83
N ILE A 100 -8.03 11.82 3.53
CA ILE A 100 -8.55 12.95 4.30
C ILE A 100 -8.98 12.52 5.71
N ALA A 101 -9.73 11.44 5.84
CA ALA A 101 -10.23 10.95 7.14
C ALA A 101 -9.10 10.52 8.08
N MET A 102 -8.00 10.03 7.55
CA MET A 102 -6.78 9.69 8.28
C MET A 102 -5.88 10.90 8.58
N ASN A 103 -6.23 12.08 8.06
CA ASN A 103 -5.43 13.30 8.16
C ASN A 103 -3.96 13.08 7.73
N LEU A 104 -3.77 12.37 6.60
CA LEU A 104 -2.44 12.09 6.08
C LEU A 104 -1.81 13.37 5.51
N ARG A 105 -0.51 13.54 5.77
CA ARG A 105 0.32 14.59 5.17
C ARG A 105 1.12 14.08 3.99
N TYR A 106 1.33 12.77 3.97
CA TYR A 106 2.09 12.06 2.97
C TYR A 106 1.43 10.72 2.67
N VAL A 107 1.21 10.42 1.41
CA VAL A 107 0.60 9.18 0.97
C VAL A 107 1.47 8.52 -0.10
N VAL A 108 1.69 7.23 0.05
CA VAL A 108 2.30 6.41 -0.99
C VAL A 108 1.21 5.61 -1.69
N LEU A 109 1.19 5.65 -3.01
CA LEU A 109 0.33 4.85 -3.85
C LEU A 109 1.17 3.77 -4.52
N THR A 110 0.79 2.53 -4.35
CA THR A 110 1.30 1.39 -5.12
C THR A 110 0.15 0.58 -5.65
N ALA A 111 0.38 -0.35 -6.55
CA ALA A 111 -0.66 -1.21 -7.11
C ALA A 111 -0.19 -2.65 -7.16
N VAL A 112 -1.15 -3.57 -7.17
CA VAL A 112 -0.91 -4.92 -7.69
C VAL A 112 -0.62 -4.81 -9.18
N ALA A 113 0.20 -5.70 -9.74
CA ALA A 113 0.34 -5.78 -11.19
C ALA A 113 -0.99 -6.24 -11.79
N ARG A 114 -1.41 -5.55 -12.82
CA ARG A 114 -2.64 -5.79 -13.57
C ARG A 114 -2.30 -5.91 -15.06
N ASP A 115 -1.47 -6.92 -15.38
CA ASP A 115 -1.06 -7.23 -16.74
C ASP A 115 -2.23 -7.68 -17.64
N ASP A 116 -3.39 -7.88 -17.02
CA ASP A 116 -4.67 -8.18 -17.65
C ASP A 116 -5.39 -6.92 -18.22
N LEU A 117 -4.93 -5.71 -17.86
CA LEU A 117 -5.49 -4.45 -18.36
C LEU A 117 -4.66 -3.90 -19.52
N ASP A 118 -5.31 -3.22 -20.45
CA ASP A 118 -4.67 -2.62 -21.63
C ASP A 118 -3.61 -1.58 -21.24
N ASP A 119 -3.82 -0.86 -20.15
CA ASP A 119 -2.91 0.15 -19.62
C ASP A 119 -2.01 -0.37 -18.49
N HIS A 120 -2.00 -1.68 -18.25
CA HIS A 120 -1.26 -2.34 -17.16
C HIS A 120 -1.50 -1.70 -15.78
N GLY A 121 -2.65 -1.04 -15.59
CA GLY A 121 -3.04 -0.39 -14.35
C GLY A 121 -2.52 1.04 -14.17
N ALA A 122 -2.01 1.71 -15.20
CA ALA A 122 -1.57 3.11 -15.11
C ALA A 122 -2.71 4.05 -14.72
N SER A 123 -3.92 3.81 -15.22
CA SER A 123 -5.11 4.59 -14.88
C SER A 123 -5.51 4.52 -13.40
N LEU A 124 -5.14 3.45 -12.69
CA LEU A 124 -5.39 3.33 -11.25
C LEU A 124 -4.68 4.45 -10.48
N PHE A 125 -3.42 4.69 -10.83
CA PHE A 125 -2.63 5.75 -10.20
C PHE A 125 -3.13 7.14 -10.58
N THR A 126 -3.33 7.41 -11.87
CA THR A 126 -3.76 8.73 -12.35
C THR A 126 -5.10 9.12 -11.74
N SER A 127 -6.05 8.20 -11.69
CA SER A 127 -7.37 8.44 -11.10
C SER A 127 -7.30 8.66 -9.58
N ALA A 128 -6.49 7.88 -8.85
CA ALA A 128 -6.31 8.04 -7.41
C ALA A 128 -5.62 9.38 -7.09
N MET A 129 -4.58 9.75 -7.83
CA MET A 129 -3.87 11.00 -7.66
C MET A 129 -4.79 12.20 -7.93
N ALA A 130 -5.57 12.18 -9.01
CA ALA A 130 -6.53 13.22 -9.34
C ALA A 130 -7.58 13.38 -8.23
N ALA A 131 -8.15 12.28 -7.75
CA ALA A 131 -9.15 12.30 -6.67
C ALA A 131 -8.57 12.86 -5.34
N ILE A 132 -7.32 12.52 -5.02
CA ILE A 132 -6.64 13.08 -3.83
C ILE A 132 -6.38 14.56 -4.00
N ARG A 133 -5.86 14.99 -5.16
CA ARG A 133 -5.58 16.40 -5.46
C ARG A 133 -6.83 17.28 -5.43
N GLU A 134 -7.95 16.76 -5.91
CA GLU A 134 -9.25 17.45 -5.84
C GLU A 134 -9.66 17.72 -4.38
N ARG A 135 -9.38 16.79 -3.45
CA ARG A 135 -9.73 16.94 -2.03
C ARG A 135 -8.74 17.77 -1.24
N ASN A 136 -7.45 17.63 -1.50
CA ASN A 136 -6.40 18.39 -0.86
C ASN A 136 -5.15 18.46 -1.76
N PRO A 137 -4.92 19.62 -2.41
CA PRO A 137 -3.78 19.80 -3.30
C PRO A 137 -2.41 19.82 -2.60
N LEU A 138 -2.40 19.97 -1.26
CA LEU A 138 -1.16 20.12 -0.49
C LEU A 138 -0.59 18.78 0.01
N ILE A 139 -1.32 17.67 -0.13
CA ILE A 139 -0.82 16.35 0.28
C ILE A 139 0.34 15.94 -0.63
N ALA A 140 1.46 15.55 -0.01
CA ALA A 140 2.55 14.95 -0.76
C ALA A 140 2.17 13.53 -1.19
N ILE A 141 2.29 13.24 -2.48
CA ILE A 141 1.99 11.93 -3.07
C ILE A 141 3.26 11.34 -3.64
N GLU A 142 3.61 10.16 -3.20
CA GLU A 142 4.63 9.32 -3.82
C GLU A 142 3.95 8.19 -4.58
N VAL A 143 4.48 7.82 -5.73
CA VAL A 143 3.95 6.72 -6.54
C VAL A 143 5.03 5.67 -6.74
N LEU A 144 4.76 4.45 -6.31
CA LEU A 144 5.60 3.28 -6.53
C LEU A 144 4.93 2.41 -7.59
N THR A 145 5.32 2.60 -8.84
CA THR A 145 4.72 1.93 -10.00
C THR A 145 5.29 0.54 -10.22
N PRO A 146 4.51 -0.38 -10.82
CA PRO A 146 5.07 -1.57 -11.48
C PRO A 146 5.88 -1.16 -12.70
N ASP A 147 6.61 -2.11 -13.30
CA ASP A 147 7.42 -1.88 -14.51
C ASP A 147 6.60 -1.77 -15.81
N PHE A 148 5.28 -1.89 -15.74
CA PHE A 148 4.35 -1.86 -16.88
C PHE A 148 4.77 -2.75 -18.03
N TRP A 149 5.23 -3.93 -17.77
CA TRP A 149 5.69 -4.99 -18.68
C TRP A 149 5.71 -4.61 -20.17
N GLY A 150 6.90 -4.36 -20.73
CA GLY A 150 7.04 -3.98 -22.12
C GLY A 150 7.04 -2.48 -22.40
N GLY A 151 7.09 -1.67 -21.34
CA GLY A 151 7.56 -0.29 -21.42
C GLY A 151 6.72 0.61 -22.29
N HIS A 152 5.54 0.88 -21.87
CA HIS A 152 4.79 1.94 -22.52
C HIS A 152 5.23 3.27 -21.90
N ALA A 153 6.15 3.96 -22.59
CA ALA A 153 6.57 5.31 -22.23
C ALA A 153 5.39 6.25 -22.01
N ASP A 154 4.29 6.00 -22.73
CA ASP A 154 3.04 6.75 -22.60
C ASP A 154 2.39 6.59 -21.22
N HIS A 155 2.46 5.40 -20.60
CA HIS A 155 1.93 5.18 -19.27
C HIS A 155 2.77 5.91 -18.20
N ALA A 156 4.09 5.87 -18.34
CA ALA A 156 4.99 6.62 -17.48
C ALA A 156 4.83 8.13 -17.68
N ALA A 157 4.62 8.60 -18.91
CA ALA A 157 4.36 10.00 -19.21
C ALA A 157 3.04 10.48 -18.59
N ALA A 158 1.96 9.69 -18.67
CA ALA A 158 0.69 10.03 -18.06
C ALA A 158 0.80 10.21 -16.54
N LEU A 159 1.61 9.39 -15.87
CA LEU A 159 1.91 9.53 -14.44
C LEU A 159 2.77 10.75 -14.14
N SER A 160 3.75 11.05 -15.00
CA SER A 160 4.65 12.20 -14.83
C SER A 160 3.90 13.54 -14.94
N LEU A 161 2.94 13.65 -15.83
CA LEU A 161 2.16 14.89 -16.05
C LEU A 161 1.31 15.31 -14.84
N ILE A 162 1.03 14.40 -13.92
CA ILE A 162 0.25 14.70 -12.70
C ILE A 162 1.16 15.20 -11.56
N HIS A 163 2.47 15.05 -11.69
CA HIS A 163 3.46 15.53 -10.71
C HIS A 163 3.86 17.00 -10.86
N ILE A 164 3.44 17.65 -11.92
CA ILE A 164 3.83 19.03 -12.24
C ILE A 164 2.77 20.02 -11.74
#